data_4e8711101e45cfb3b723194f5f3b7119
#
_entry.id   4e8711101e45cfb3b723194f5f3b7119
#
_cell.length_a   1.000
_cell.length_b   1.000
_cell.length_c   1.000
_cell.angle_alpha   90.00
_cell.angle_beta   90.00
_cell.angle_gamma   90.00
#
_symmetry.space_group_name_H-M   'P 1'
#
loop_
_entity.id
_entity.type
_entity.pdbx_description
1 polymer ?
#
loop_
_entity_poly.entity_id
_entity_poly.type
_entity_poly.pdbx_seq_one_letter_code
_entity_poly.pdbx_strand_id
1 'polypeptide(L)'
;MKARSWWWWPYQLWKWLVVAPVSTAATLTGSAAIMIFSPVVNPSTLSRVIAGTWARVVAWTTPMPVRVEGRGNIDPDQSYVVVSNHQSLFDILVLYGWLGIDFRWVMKQELRSVPGLGAACAALGHIYIDRSNHQ
;
A
#
# COMPACT_ATOMS: atom_id res chain seq x y z
N MET A 1 15.05 -21.11 24.33
CA MET A 1 14.96 -19.65 24.15
C MET A 1 16.02 -19.24 23.11
N LYS A 2 15.62 -18.80 21.89
CA LYS A 2 16.59 -18.29 20.90
C LYS A 2 17.15 -16.98 21.45
N ALA A 3 18.48 -16.88 21.58
CA ALA A 3 19.15 -15.66 21.99
C ALA A 3 18.73 -14.51 21.03
N ARG A 4 18.20 -13.43 21.58
CA ARG A 4 17.86 -12.23 20.79
C ARG A 4 19.18 -11.66 20.25
N SER A 5 19.28 -11.57 18.93
CA SER A 5 20.41 -10.94 18.25
C SER A 5 20.61 -9.52 18.79
N TRP A 6 21.86 -9.07 18.97
CA TRP A 6 22.23 -7.74 19.45
C TRP A 6 21.63 -6.59 18.60
N TRP A 7 21.34 -6.85 17.29
CA TRP A 7 20.64 -5.93 16.40
C TRP A 7 19.15 -5.71 16.76
N TRP A 8 18.59 -6.50 17.66
CA TRP A 8 17.15 -6.42 17.98
C TRP A 8 16.77 -5.08 18.61
N TRP A 9 17.58 -4.56 19.53
CA TRP A 9 17.28 -3.28 20.21
C TRP A 9 17.39 -2.06 19.28
N PRO A 10 18.47 -1.85 18.51
CA PRO A 10 18.53 -0.78 17.51
C PRO A 10 17.38 -0.84 16.50
N TYR A 11 17.02 -2.03 16.05
CA TYR A 11 15.89 -2.21 15.14
C TYR A 11 14.55 -1.81 15.79
N GLN A 12 14.28 -2.14 17.06
CA GLN A 12 13.05 -1.72 17.74
C GLN A 12 13.00 -0.20 17.92
N LEU A 13 14.10 0.44 18.28
CA LEU A 13 14.17 1.90 18.37
C LEU A 13 13.85 2.54 17.00
N TRP A 14 14.50 2.09 15.94
CA TRP A 14 14.23 2.57 14.59
C TRP A 14 12.77 2.38 14.18
N LYS A 15 12.23 1.20 14.40
CA LYS A 15 10.84 0.87 14.10
C LYS A 15 9.86 1.83 14.77
N TRP A 16 10.05 2.10 16.06
CA TRP A 16 9.10 2.93 16.81
C TRP A 16 9.34 4.43 16.68
N LEU A 17 10.59 4.87 16.47
CA LEU A 17 10.92 6.28 16.34
C LEU A 17 10.86 6.80 14.90
N VAL A 18 10.98 5.95 13.91
CA VAL A 18 10.99 6.36 12.50
C VAL A 18 9.89 5.69 11.71
N VAL A 19 9.89 4.34 11.62
CA VAL A 19 8.96 3.64 10.73
C VAL A 19 7.51 3.87 11.14
N ALA A 20 7.16 3.69 12.40
CA ALA A 20 5.79 3.84 12.86
C ALA A 20 5.25 5.27 12.71
N PRO A 21 5.93 6.33 13.19
CA PRO A 21 5.41 7.69 13.02
C PRO A 21 5.38 8.15 11.55
N VAL A 22 6.39 7.83 10.76
CA VAL A 22 6.39 8.20 9.32
C VAL A 22 5.27 7.47 8.58
N SER A 23 5.08 6.16 8.82
CA SER A 23 4.00 5.40 8.19
C SER A 23 2.62 5.92 8.59
N THR A 24 2.43 6.25 9.87
CA THR A 24 1.17 6.82 10.36
C THR A 24 0.90 8.18 9.74
N ALA A 25 1.88 9.09 9.77
CA ALA A 25 1.75 10.42 9.19
C ALA A 25 1.48 10.35 7.68
N ALA A 26 2.23 9.53 6.95
CA ALA A 26 2.05 9.34 5.50
C ALA A 26 0.67 8.75 5.18
N THR A 27 0.17 7.80 5.99
CA THR A 27 -1.16 7.22 5.80
C THR A 27 -2.26 8.24 6.05
N LEU A 28 -2.18 9.01 7.14
CA LEU A 28 -3.18 10.02 7.45
C LEU A 28 -3.20 11.14 6.42
N THR A 29 -2.05 11.67 6.06
CA THR A 29 -1.95 12.76 5.06
C THR A 29 -2.35 12.28 3.66
N GLY A 30 -1.92 11.07 3.26
CA GLY A 30 -2.31 10.48 1.99
C GLY A 30 -3.81 10.20 1.90
N SER A 31 -4.41 9.64 2.96
CA SER A 31 -5.86 9.43 3.03
C SER A 31 -6.64 10.75 2.98
N ALA A 32 -6.22 11.76 3.72
CA ALA A 32 -6.84 13.09 3.69
C ALA A 32 -6.74 13.71 2.28
N ALA A 33 -5.57 13.63 1.65
CA ALA A 33 -5.39 14.14 0.29
C ALA A 33 -6.29 13.43 -0.72
N ILE A 34 -6.41 12.09 -0.65
CA ILE A 34 -7.33 11.33 -1.51
C ILE A 34 -8.77 11.81 -1.31
N MET A 35 -9.22 11.95 -0.06
CA MET A 35 -10.57 12.41 0.25
C MET A 35 -10.85 13.81 -0.26
N ILE A 36 -9.91 14.73 -0.13
CA ILE A 36 -10.05 16.12 -0.58
C ILE A 36 -10.12 16.20 -2.11
N PHE A 37 -9.27 15.46 -2.81
CA PHE A 37 -9.16 15.56 -4.26
C PHE A 37 -10.06 14.58 -5.03
N SER A 38 -10.62 13.55 -4.39
CA SER A 38 -11.47 12.56 -5.05
C SER A 38 -12.72 13.10 -5.78
N PRO A 39 -13.32 14.25 -5.40
CA PRO A 39 -14.44 14.79 -6.15
C PRO A 39 -14.05 15.39 -7.52
N VAL A 40 -12.79 15.77 -7.70
CA VAL A 40 -12.33 16.53 -8.88
C VAL A 40 -11.21 15.85 -9.66
N VAL A 41 -10.58 14.84 -9.09
CA VAL A 41 -9.45 14.11 -9.69
C VAL A 41 -9.81 12.65 -9.91
N ASN A 42 -9.46 12.13 -11.07
CA ASN A 42 -9.69 10.72 -11.42
C ASN A 42 -9.01 9.76 -10.42
N PRO A 43 -9.70 8.71 -9.94
CA PRO A 43 -9.16 7.71 -9.01
C PRO A 43 -7.83 7.08 -9.46
N SER A 44 -7.64 6.86 -10.76
CA SER A 44 -6.40 6.32 -11.30
C SER A 44 -5.20 7.27 -11.11
N THR A 45 -5.43 8.57 -11.25
CA THR A 45 -4.39 9.58 -10.99
C THR A 45 -4.07 9.66 -9.50
N LEU A 46 -5.09 9.66 -8.62
CA LEU A 46 -4.92 9.64 -7.17
C LEU A 46 -4.16 8.39 -6.72
N SER A 47 -4.52 7.22 -7.26
CA SER A 47 -3.85 5.96 -6.96
C SER A 47 -2.36 6.03 -7.34
N ARG A 48 -2.05 6.44 -8.56
CA ARG A 48 -0.65 6.51 -9.03
C ARG A 48 0.18 7.56 -8.28
N VAL A 49 -0.36 8.75 -8.06
CA VAL A 49 0.40 9.86 -7.47
C VAL A 49 0.42 9.75 -5.96
N ILE A 50 -0.73 9.69 -5.28
CA ILE A 50 -0.79 9.75 -3.83
C ILE A 50 -0.47 8.40 -3.22
N ALA A 51 -1.15 7.32 -3.63
CA ALA A 51 -0.89 6.00 -3.05
C ALA A 51 0.49 5.46 -3.46
N GLY A 52 0.94 5.73 -4.69
CA GLY A 52 2.31 5.39 -5.12
C GLY A 52 3.38 6.15 -4.34
N THR A 53 3.20 7.43 -4.07
CA THR A 53 4.12 8.23 -3.23
C THR A 53 4.11 7.76 -1.79
N TRP A 54 2.93 7.54 -1.22
CA TRP A 54 2.77 6.95 0.11
C TRP A 54 3.56 5.65 0.25
N ALA A 55 3.38 4.74 -0.70
CA ALA A 55 4.04 3.45 -0.67
C ALA A 55 5.57 3.57 -0.70
N ARG A 56 6.11 4.45 -1.54
CA ARG A 56 7.57 4.71 -1.61
C ARG A 56 8.10 5.34 -0.34
N VAL A 57 7.41 6.35 0.21
CA VAL A 57 7.82 7.01 1.46
C VAL A 57 7.89 6.01 2.61
N VAL A 58 6.86 5.17 2.76
CA VAL A 58 6.84 4.14 3.81
C VAL A 58 7.91 3.08 3.55
N ALA A 59 8.09 2.62 2.32
CA ALA A 59 9.11 1.63 1.98
C ALA A 59 10.55 2.14 2.24
N TRP A 60 10.83 3.42 2.00
CA TRP A 60 12.15 4.02 2.25
C TRP A 60 12.49 4.13 3.74
N THR A 61 11.52 4.04 4.64
CA THR A 61 11.81 3.97 6.09
C THR A 61 12.41 2.63 6.49
N THR A 62 12.35 1.63 5.63
CA THR A 62 12.97 0.33 5.81
C THR A 62 14.07 0.12 4.76
N PRO A 63 15.24 -0.46 5.11
CA PRO A 63 16.32 -0.69 4.16
C PRO A 63 15.96 -1.85 3.22
N MET A 64 14.98 -1.63 2.35
CA MET A 64 14.46 -2.63 1.41
C MET A 64 14.72 -2.18 -0.03
N PRO A 65 15.79 -2.63 -0.68
CA PRO A 65 16.01 -2.36 -2.09
C PRO A 65 14.96 -3.10 -2.92
N VAL A 66 14.26 -2.38 -3.80
CA VAL A 66 13.28 -2.96 -4.72
C VAL A 66 13.86 -2.96 -6.12
N ARG A 67 13.91 -4.13 -6.73
CA ARG A 67 14.28 -4.32 -8.14
C ARG A 67 13.07 -4.85 -8.90
N VAL A 68 12.74 -4.23 -10.01
CA VAL A 68 11.63 -4.64 -10.87
C VAL A 68 12.20 -5.16 -12.19
N GLU A 69 11.85 -6.38 -12.52
CA GLU A 69 12.21 -7.04 -13.77
C GLU A 69 10.95 -7.35 -14.59
N GLY A 70 11.07 -7.41 -15.92
CA GLY A 70 9.99 -7.85 -16.78
C GLY A 70 8.88 -6.80 -17.04
N ARG A 71 9.10 -5.51 -16.77
CA ARG A 71 8.09 -4.46 -17.06
C ARG A 71 7.66 -4.44 -18.53
N GLY A 72 8.56 -4.76 -19.46
CA GLY A 72 8.25 -4.82 -20.87
C GLY A 72 7.28 -5.94 -21.28
N ASN A 73 6.95 -6.85 -20.36
CA ASN A 73 5.96 -7.91 -20.58
C ASN A 73 4.51 -7.43 -20.35
N ILE A 74 4.33 -6.21 -19.84
CA ILE A 74 3.01 -5.61 -19.58
C ILE A 74 2.67 -4.68 -20.74
N ASP A 75 1.62 -4.99 -21.45
CA ASP A 75 1.05 -4.10 -22.46
C ASP A 75 0.13 -3.08 -21.78
N PRO A 76 0.41 -1.77 -21.87
CA PRO A 76 -0.39 -0.74 -21.19
C PRO A 76 -1.82 -0.62 -21.72
N ASP A 77 -2.10 -1.15 -22.91
CA ASP A 77 -3.41 -1.07 -23.55
C ASP A 77 -4.30 -2.29 -23.23
N GLN A 78 -3.80 -3.25 -22.45
CA GLN A 78 -4.54 -4.43 -22.02
C GLN A 78 -5.00 -4.35 -20.57
N SER A 79 -6.12 -5.01 -20.29
CA SER A 79 -6.62 -5.21 -18.92
C SER A 79 -6.04 -6.48 -18.32
N TYR A 80 -5.62 -6.41 -17.06
CA TYR A 80 -4.99 -7.52 -16.34
C TYR A 80 -5.69 -7.82 -15.02
N VAL A 81 -5.71 -9.10 -14.66
CA VAL A 81 -5.90 -9.54 -13.29
C VAL A 81 -4.52 -9.82 -12.69
N VAL A 82 -4.12 -9.01 -11.72
CA VAL A 82 -2.80 -9.16 -11.08
C VAL A 82 -2.94 -10.10 -9.89
N VAL A 83 -2.22 -11.21 -9.93
CA VAL A 83 -2.12 -12.16 -8.83
C VAL A 83 -0.65 -12.25 -8.40
N SER A 84 -0.39 -12.08 -7.12
CA SER A 84 0.96 -12.16 -6.56
C SER A 84 0.98 -13.02 -5.30
N ASN A 85 2.16 -13.57 -4.98
CA ASN A 85 2.39 -14.13 -3.66
C ASN A 85 2.24 -13.02 -2.61
N HIS A 86 1.47 -13.28 -1.55
CA HIS A 86 1.26 -12.31 -0.48
C HIS A 86 1.82 -12.87 0.83
N GLN A 87 3.04 -12.48 1.15
CA GLN A 87 3.78 -12.97 2.30
C GLN A 87 3.96 -11.90 3.39
N SER A 88 3.75 -10.62 3.03
CA SER A 88 3.98 -9.50 3.94
C SER A 88 3.13 -8.29 3.56
N LEU A 89 2.90 -7.40 4.53
CA LEU A 89 2.32 -6.07 4.26
C LEU A 89 3.20 -5.22 3.34
N PHE A 90 4.50 -5.53 3.24
CA PHE A 90 5.40 -4.86 2.30
C PHE A 90 5.06 -5.11 0.84
N ASP A 91 4.38 -6.20 0.51
CA ASP A 91 3.93 -6.49 -0.86
C ASP A 91 3.01 -5.39 -1.38
N ILE A 92 2.17 -4.80 -0.50
CA ILE A 92 1.31 -3.68 -0.83
C ILE A 92 2.15 -2.46 -1.25
N LEU A 93 3.21 -2.16 -0.50
CA LEU A 93 4.11 -1.04 -0.79
C LEU A 93 4.85 -1.24 -2.11
N VAL A 94 5.34 -2.47 -2.35
CA VAL A 94 6.07 -2.80 -3.59
C VAL A 94 5.16 -2.67 -4.80
N LEU A 95 3.96 -3.21 -4.75
CA LEU A 95 3.02 -3.13 -5.86
C LEU A 95 2.60 -1.70 -6.15
N TYR A 96 2.18 -0.91 -5.15
CA TYR A 96 1.83 0.50 -5.35
C TYR A 96 3.01 1.35 -5.81
N GLY A 97 4.17 1.14 -5.20
CA GLY A 97 5.34 1.98 -5.44
C GLY A 97 6.02 1.71 -6.78
N TRP A 98 6.03 0.48 -7.26
CA TRP A 98 6.92 0.07 -8.35
C TRP A 98 6.29 -0.72 -9.47
N LEU A 99 5.05 -1.24 -9.37
CA LEU A 99 4.42 -2.01 -10.46
C LEU A 99 4.24 -1.17 -11.73
N GLY A 100 3.86 0.11 -11.57
CA GLY A 100 3.79 1.05 -12.69
C GLY A 100 2.49 1.03 -13.50
N ILE A 101 1.52 0.17 -13.16
CA ILE A 101 0.19 0.15 -13.74
C ILE A 101 -0.86 0.61 -12.74
N ASP A 102 -2.00 1.07 -13.24
CA ASP A 102 -3.17 1.35 -12.40
C ASP A 102 -3.94 0.05 -12.14
N PHE A 103 -4.26 -0.20 -10.88
CA PHE A 103 -4.99 -1.40 -10.47
C PHE A 103 -5.88 -1.15 -9.25
N ARG A 104 -6.79 -2.04 -8.99
CA ARG A 104 -7.68 -2.01 -7.84
C ARG A 104 -7.43 -3.23 -6.96
N TRP A 105 -7.28 -2.99 -5.66
CA TRP A 105 -7.15 -4.08 -4.71
C TRP A 105 -8.47 -4.77 -4.48
N VAL A 106 -8.42 -6.08 -4.33
CA VAL A 106 -9.46 -6.87 -3.69
C VAL A 106 -9.08 -7.06 -2.23
N MET A 107 -9.83 -6.46 -1.32
CA MET A 107 -9.48 -6.40 0.09
C MET A 107 -10.64 -6.85 1.00
N LYS A 108 -10.31 -7.11 2.26
CA LYS A 108 -11.30 -7.50 3.27
C LYS A 108 -12.27 -6.37 3.57
N GLN A 109 -13.56 -6.71 3.73
CA GLN A 109 -14.62 -5.74 4.02
C GLN A 109 -14.39 -4.98 5.33
N GLU A 110 -13.78 -5.60 6.34
CA GLU A 110 -13.49 -4.97 7.63
C GLU A 110 -12.58 -3.73 7.51
N LEU A 111 -11.74 -3.69 6.49
CA LEU A 111 -10.88 -2.52 6.22
C LEU A 111 -11.68 -1.27 5.86
N ARG A 112 -12.93 -1.41 5.43
CA ARG A 112 -13.82 -0.30 5.14
C ARG A 112 -14.17 0.55 6.37
N SER A 113 -14.18 -0.09 7.55
CA SER A 113 -14.48 0.58 8.82
C SER A 113 -13.28 1.27 9.47
N VAL A 114 -12.05 1.12 8.89
CA VAL A 114 -10.87 1.79 9.42
C VAL A 114 -10.95 3.29 9.13
N PRO A 115 -10.95 4.15 10.18
CA PRO A 115 -11.11 5.59 9.99
C PRO A 115 -10.08 6.19 9.03
N GLY A 116 -10.54 7.00 8.09
CA GLY A 116 -9.72 7.63 7.05
C GLY A 116 -9.28 6.67 5.94
N LEU A 117 -8.67 5.55 6.28
CA LEU A 117 -8.17 4.58 5.30
C LEU A 117 -9.30 3.95 4.48
N GLY A 118 -10.38 3.49 5.13
CA GLY A 118 -11.49 2.86 4.44
C GLY A 118 -12.16 3.78 3.43
N ALA A 119 -12.41 5.04 3.81
CA ALA A 119 -12.98 6.04 2.91
C ALA A 119 -12.05 6.35 1.73
N ALA A 120 -10.74 6.50 1.96
CA ALA A 120 -9.76 6.73 0.91
C ALA A 120 -9.68 5.53 -0.06
N CYS A 121 -9.66 4.31 0.45
CA CYS A 121 -9.67 3.11 -0.37
C CYS A 121 -10.95 2.98 -1.23
N ALA A 122 -12.11 3.35 -0.67
CA ALA A 122 -13.37 3.40 -1.41
C ALA A 122 -13.34 4.45 -2.51
N ALA A 123 -12.80 5.65 -2.24
CA ALA A 123 -12.63 6.72 -3.21
C ALA A 123 -11.69 6.34 -4.37
N LEU A 124 -10.70 5.48 -4.11
CA LEU A 124 -9.83 4.91 -5.12
C LEU A 124 -10.49 3.78 -5.93
N GLY A 125 -11.69 3.34 -5.58
CA GLY A 125 -12.42 2.30 -6.28
C GLY A 125 -11.95 0.88 -5.98
N HIS A 126 -11.37 0.63 -4.79
CA HIS A 126 -10.98 -0.71 -4.38
C HIS A 126 -12.20 -1.58 -4.09
N ILE A 127 -12.06 -2.88 -4.32
CA ILE A 127 -13.13 -3.87 -4.22
C ILE A 127 -13.08 -4.50 -2.83
N TYR A 128 -14.19 -4.44 -2.09
CA TYR A 128 -14.32 -5.07 -0.78
C TYR A 128 -15.06 -6.40 -0.91
N ILE A 129 -14.50 -7.43 -0.29
CA ILE A 129 -15.12 -8.75 -0.24
C ILE A 129 -15.35 -9.20 1.20
N ASP A 130 -16.52 -9.74 1.44
CA ASP A 130 -16.82 -10.47 2.67
C ASP A 130 -16.30 -11.90 2.51
N ARG A 131 -15.31 -12.26 3.33
CA ARG A 131 -14.72 -13.61 3.35
C ARG A 131 -15.37 -14.54 4.38
N SER A 132 -16.34 -14.04 5.15
CA SER A 132 -17.07 -14.85 6.13
C SER A 132 -18.18 -15.70 5.50
N ASN A 133 -18.64 -15.31 4.31
CA ASN A 133 -19.69 -16.02 3.59
C ASN A 133 -19.07 -17.05 2.62
N HIS A 134 -18.84 -18.26 3.14
CA HIS A 134 -18.43 -19.42 2.35
C HIS A 134 -19.70 -20.07 1.72
N GLN A 135 -20.22 -19.51 0.64
CA GLN A 135 -21.18 -20.21 -0.22
C GLN A 135 -20.47 -20.73 -1.44
#